data_aa9f4aa903847b372f538d736b3f44b2
#
_entry.id   aa9f4aa903847b372f538d736b3f44b2
#
_cell.length_a   1.000
_cell.length_b   1.000
_cell.length_c   1.000
_cell.angle_alpha   90.00
_cell.angle_beta   90.00
_cell.angle_gamma   90.00
#
_symmetry.space_group_name_H-M   'P 1'
#
loop_
_entity.id
_entity.type
_entity.pdbx_description
1 polymer ?
#
loop_
_entity_poly.entity_id
_entity_poly.type
_entity_poly.pdbx_seq_one_letter_code
_entity_poly.pdbx_strand_id
1 'polypeptide(L)'
;MRDSWVNSAEVLGSDLPLELSGTGNRRALLMDALREAVRSGRLAPGTRLPPYRSLAADLGLARNTVADAYAELVAEGWLAARQGSGTRVAERAAPVTPVLRPRTPERAARPVHDLVQGQPDPSAFPRTAWLASARRALAAAPDDAFGPGDPHGRPELRRALAGYLARVRGVRAAPDRIVLCSGAAHGLRLLAEVVGGPWVAEEYGLPFHRELLASHGVGTRPLGVDADGARVDGLSRRDRAVLLTPAHQFPTGGPLHPARRAAVVDWARATGGLVVEDDYDGEFRYDRQPVRAVQGLDPEHVVLVGSVSKSLSPALRIGWLVLPQRLVAPVVAAKGEREQFSSATEQLTLADFVESGAYDRQVRRMRQRHRRRRDQLVAALHARAPHVRVTGIAAGLHAVVELPPGTERSVVRAAAWQGLAVEGLGDYLHPGAEHSRRTGGVGAGHATGAGRSAGDTLAPRRDGLVVGYATPAESAYPEALDALCRSLPAVSPPAPVPPQPPAAP
;
A
#
# COMPACT_ATOMS: atom_id res chain seq x y z
N MET A 1 -0.11 -43.66 -59.99
CA MET A 1 0.44 -42.61 -59.15
C MET A 1 0.16 -42.95 -57.70
N ARG A 2 0.92 -43.87 -57.20
CA ARG A 2 1.04 -44.26 -55.78
C ARG A 2 2.49 -43.99 -55.45
N ASP A 3 2.77 -43.64 -54.19
CA ASP A 3 4.11 -43.52 -53.63
C ASP A 3 4.78 -42.16 -53.71
N SER A 4 4.38 -41.28 -52.84
CA SER A 4 5.23 -40.10 -52.55
C SER A 4 5.19 -39.58 -51.10
N TRP A 5 4.43 -40.22 -50.18
CA TRP A 5 4.38 -39.75 -48.79
C TRP A 5 4.93 -40.72 -47.73
N VAL A 6 5.33 -41.93 -48.18
CA VAL A 6 5.90 -42.96 -47.28
C VAL A 6 7.38 -42.71 -46.99
N ASN A 7 8.10 -42.03 -47.86
CA ASN A 7 9.56 -41.78 -47.69
C ASN A 7 9.95 -40.57 -46.85
N SER A 8 9.03 -39.68 -46.52
CA SER A 8 9.38 -38.51 -45.67
C SER A 8 9.42 -38.81 -44.17
N ALA A 9 8.83 -39.94 -43.71
CA ALA A 9 8.81 -40.30 -42.30
C ALA A 9 10.03 -41.16 -41.86
N GLU A 10 10.75 -41.74 -42.79
CA GLU A 10 11.96 -42.53 -42.47
C GLU A 10 13.23 -41.68 -42.42
N VAL A 11 13.25 -40.51 -43.07
CA VAL A 11 14.43 -39.63 -43.11
C VAL A 11 14.54 -38.76 -41.84
N LEU A 12 13.47 -38.54 -41.07
CA LEU A 12 13.50 -37.79 -39.81
C LEU A 12 14.08 -38.57 -38.62
N GLY A 13 14.39 -39.87 -38.79
CA GLY A 13 14.96 -40.71 -37.77
C GLY A 13 16.50 -40.64 -37.62
N SER A 14 17.21 -40.10 -38.62
CA SER A 14 18.68 -40.11 -38.65
C SER A 14 19.35 -38.78 -38.34
N ASP A 15 18.61 -37.67 -38.29
CA ASP A 15 19.18 -36.31 -38.07
C ASP A 15 18.51 -35.56 -36.93
N LEU A 16 18.42 -36.18 -35.75
CA LEU A 16 18.02 -35.46 -34.56
C LEU A 16 19.28 -34.81 -33.95
N PRO A 17 19.57 -33.51 -34.15
CA PRO A 17 20.74 -32.86 -33.59
C PRO A 17 20.51 -32.64 -32.09
N LEU A 18 20.76 -33.64 -31.29
CA LEU A 18 20.77 -33.54 -29.83
C LEU A 18 22.22 -33.33 -29.39
N GLU A 19 22.53 -32.13 -29.00
CA GLU A 19 23.82 -31.82 -28.35
C GLU A 19 23.70 -32.20 -26.88
N LEU A 20 24.43 -33.22 -26.45
CA LEU A 20 24.56 -33.59 -25.05
C LEU A 20 25.68 -32.77 -24.41
N SER A 21 25.40 -31.49 -24.07
CA SER A 21 26.35 -30.58 -23.47
C SER A 21 26.30 -30.71 -21.94
N GLY A 22 27.46 -30.96 -21.29
CA GLY A 22 27.58 -30.98 -19.83
C GLY A 22 28.38 -32.15 -19.26
N THR A 23 28.82 -31.99 -18.01
CA THR A 23 29.48 -33.05 -17.22
C THR A 23 28.43 -33.66 -16.29
N GLY A 24 28.08 -34.96 -16.47
CA GLY A 24 27.10 -35.61 -15.62
C GLY A 24 26.60 -36.96 -16.11
N ASN A 25 25.53 -37.47 -15.51
CA ASN A 25 24.88 -38.70 -15.89
C ASN A 25 24.32 -38.60 -17.32
N ARG A 26 24.87 -39.41 -18.25
CA ARG A 26 24.50 -39.41 -19.67
C ARG A 26 23.00 -39.61 -19.91
N ARG A 27 22.30 -40.34 -19.03
CA ARG A 27 20.84 -40.53 -19.09
C ARG A 27 20.11 -39.20 -18.82
N ALA A 28 20.51 -38.50 -17.78
CA ALA A 28 19.90 -37.22 -17.42
C ALA A 28 20.10 -36.17 -18.51
N LEU A 29 21.30 -36.08 -19.08
CA LEU A 29 21.60 -35.15 -20.18
C LEU A 29 20.75 -35.46 -21.44
N LEU A 30 20.53 -36.74 -21.76
CA LEU A 30 19.66 -37.12 -22.86
C LEU A 30 18.20 -36.74 -22.59
N MET A 31 17.69 -36.99 -21.39
CA MET A 31 16.36 -36.62 -20.99
C MET A 31 16.11 -35.12 -21.08
N ASP A 32 17.05 -34.31 -20.58
CA ASP A 32 16.96 -32.87 -20.61
C ASP A 32 17.02 -32.33 -22.05
N ALA A 33 17.88 -32.87 -22.90
CA ALA A 33 17.94 -32.51 -24.31
C ALA A 33 16.64 -32.83 -25.06
N LEU A 34 16.02 -33.98 -24.78
CA LEU A 34 14.72 -34.36 -25.35
C LEU A 34 13.57 -33.47 -24.83
N ARG A 35 13.54 -33.18 -23.52
CA ARG A 35 12.56 -32.24 -22.94
C ARG A 35 12.69 -30.85 -23.56
N GLU A 36 13.90 -30.36 -23.75
CA GLU A 36 14.15 -29.09 -24.38
C GLU A 36 13.78 -29.06 -25.87
N ALA A 37 14.05 -30.14 -26.59
CA ALA A 37 13.63 -30.27 -27.98
C ALA A 37 12.08 -30.25 -28.14
N VAL A 38 11.36 -30.84 -27.18
CA VAL A 38 9.89 -30.80 -27.15
C VAL A 38 9.40 -29.38 -26.73
N ARG A 39 9.98 -28.78 -25.70
CA ARG A 39 9.59 -27.45 -25.24
C ARG A 39 9.82 -26.36 -26.28
N SER A 40 10.93 -26.44 -26.99
CA SER A 40 11.27 -25.48 -28.06
C SER A 40 10.50 -25.71 -29.35
N GLY A 41 9.68 -26.78 -29.44
CA GLY A 41 8.92 -27.14 -30.63
C GLY A 41 9.74 -27.82 -31.73
N ARG A 42 11.05 -28.08 -31.51
CA ARG A 42 11.88 -28.85 -32.46
C ARG A 42 11.34 -30.27 -32.63
N LEU A 43 10.75 -30.86 -31.60
CA LEU A 43 10.01 -32.08 -31.61
C LEU A 43 8.52 -31.79 -31.36
N ALA A 44 7.74 -31.71 -32.42
CA ALA A 44 6.31 -31.48 -32.32
C ALA A 44 5.57 -32.69 -31.69
N PRO A 45 4.41 -32.45 -31.01
CA PRO A 45 3.53 -33.54 -30.56
C PRO A 45 3.24 -34.53 -31.67
N GLY A 46 3.26 -35.85 -31.37
CA GLY A 46 3.07 -36.91 -32.35
C GLY A 46 4.32 -37.29 -33.13
N THR A 47 5.40 -36.51 -33.10
CA THR A 47 6.66 -36.83 -33.80
C THR A 47 7.19 -38.18 -33.34
N ARG A 48 7.51 -39.10 -34.28
CA ARG A 48 8.08 -40.41 -34.00
C ARG A 48 9.58 -40.25 -33.69
N LEU A 49 10.00 -40.78 -32.56
CA LEU A 49 11.42 -40.82 -32.18
C LEU A 49 12.12 -42.03 -32.78
N PRO A 50 13.46 -41.95 -33.02
CA PRO A 50 14.25 -43.08 -33.44
C PRO A 50 14.12 -44.26 -32.46
N PRO A 51 14.18 -45.52 -32.92
CA PRO A 51 14.31 -46.67 -32.03
C PRO A 51 15.52 -46.46 -31.09
N TYR A 52 15.36 -46.81 -29.80
CA TYR A 52 16.42 -46.65 -28.81
C TYR A 52 17.79 -47.23 -29.23
N ARG A 53 17.77 -48.27 -30.09
CA ARG A 53 19.00 -48.90 -30.65
C ARG A 53 19.73 -47.95 -31.62
N SER A 54 18.98 -47.29 -32.49
CA SER A 54 19.52 -46.35 -33.47
C SER A 54 20.03 -45.11 -32.77
N LEU A 55 19.22 -44.48 -31.91
CA LEU A 55 19.63 -43.29 -31.16
C LEU A 55 20.84 -43.56 -30.26
N ALA A 56 20.97 -44.75 -29.69
CA ALA A 56 22.14 -45.14 -28.91
C ALA A 56 23.43 -45.20 -29.77
N ALA A 57 23.31 -45.73 -30.99
CA ALA A 57 24.44 -45.76 -31.93
C ALA A 57 24.81 -44.33 -32.37
N ASP A 58 23.85 -43.49 -32.72
CA ASP A 58 24.05 -42.11 -33.20
C ASP A 58 24.71 -41.19 -32.12
N LEU A 59 24.33 -41.39 -30.85
CA LEU A 59 24.83 -40.59 -29.72
C LEU A 59 26.03 -41.23 -29.00
N GLY A 60 26.49 -42.42 -29.42
CA GLY A 60 27.59 -43.13 -28.74
C GLY A 60 27.26 -43.56 -27.31
N LEU A 61 25.98 -43.87 -27.03
CA LEU A 61 25.47 -44.26 -25.71
C LEU A 61 25.19 -45.75 -25.60
N ALA A 62 25.16 -46.30 -24.38
CA ALA A 62 24.71 -47.66 -24.15
C ALA A 62 23.21 -47.75 -24.44
N ARG A 63 22.75 -48.87 -25.06
CA ARG A 63 21.34 -49.12 -25.42
C ARG A 63 20.39 -48.99 -24.22
N ASN A 64 20.81 -49.49 -23.07
CA ASN A 64 20.02 -49.43 -21.85
C ASN A 64 19.86 -48.01 -21.36
N THR A 65 20.87 -47.15 -21.50
CA THR A 65 20.81 -45.71 -21.11
C THR A 65 19.71 -44.99 -21.89
N VAL A 66 19.58 -45.26 -23.21
CA VAL A 66 18.53 -44.63 -24.03
C VAL A 66 17.18 -45.25 -23.74
N ALA A 67 17.11 -46.59 -23.53
CA ALA A 67 15.87 -47.29 -23.20
C ALA A 67 15.30 -46.79 -21.85
N ASP A 68 16.14 -46.63 -20.83
CA ASP A 68 15.76 -46.11 -19.52
C ASP A 68 15.32 -44.63 -19.59
N ALA A 69 16.01 -43.80 -20.38
CA ALA A 69 15.62 -42.42 -20.61
C ALA A 69 14.23 -42.31 -21.28
N TYR A 70 13.98 -43.18 -22.29
CA TYR A 70 12.67 -43.20 -22.94
C TYR A 70 11.56 -43.67 -21.97
N ALA A 71 11.83 -44.74 -21.20
CA ALA A 71 10.87 -45.24 -20.21
C ALA A 71 10.50 -44.17 -19.17
N GLU A 72 11.49 -43.43 -18.68
CA GLU A 72 11.27 -42.36 -17.71
C GLU A 72 10.52 -41.17 -18.32
N LEU A 73 10.83 -40.77 -19.55
CA LEU A 73 10.10 -39.71 -20.26
C LEU A 73 8.67 -40.14 -20.62
N VAL A 74 8.41 -41.45 -20.82
CA VAL A 74 7.05 -41.97 -20.95
C VAL A 74 6.31 -41.93 -19.64
N ALA A 75 6.95 -42.30 -18.54
CA ALA A 75 6.36 -42.19 -17.19
C ALA A 75 6.05 -40.74 -16.80
N GLU A 76 6.86 -39.78 -17.20
CA GLU A 76 6.64 -38.36 -17.02
C GLU A 76 5.61 -37.73 -17.97
N GLY A 77 5.18 -38.49 -19.01
CA GLY A 77 4.19 -38.00 -19.97
C GLY A 77 4.73 -37.14 -21.12
N TRP A 78 6.05 -37.03 -21.29
CA TRP A 78 6.68 -36.37 -22.44
C TRP A 78 6.61 -37.23 -23.71
N LEU A 79 6.70 -38.52 -23.55
CA LEU A 79 6.64 -39.49 -24.64
C LEU A 79 5.47 -40.44 -24.44
N ALA A 80 5.03 -41.03 -25.53
CA ALA A 80 4.03 -42.12 -25.55
C ALA A 80 4.61 -43.32 -26.33
N ALA A 81 4.64 -44.48 -25.70
CA ALA A 81 5.05 -45.74 -26.34
C ALA A 81 3.83 -46.61 -26.66
N ARG A 82 3.72 -47.10 -27.88
CA ARG A 82 2.72 -48.07 -28.27
C ARG A 82 3.41 -49.31 -28.88
N GLN A 83 3.01 -50.47 -28.41
CA GLN A 83 3.56 -51.75 -28.90
C GLN A 83 3.35 -51.84 -30.42
N GLY A 84 4.41 -52.09 -31.18
CA GLY A 84 4.38 -52.16 -32.64
C GLY A 84 4.49 -50.84 -33.41
N SER A 85 4.24 -49.67 -32.79
CA SER A 85 4.28 -48.37 -33.48
C SER A 85 5.42 -47.43 -33.02
N GLY A 86 6.26 -47.86 -32.05
CA GLY A 86 7.40 -47.14 -31.56
C GLY A 86 7.06 -46.06 -30.52
N THR A 87 8.05 -45.22 -30.20
CA THR A 87 7.93 -44.12 -29.24
C THR A 87 7.70 -42.78 -29.97
N ARG A 88 6.73 -42.00 -29.51
CA ARG A 88 6.38 -40.69 -30.07
C ARG A 88 6.34 -39.64 -28.98
N VAL A 89 6.50 -38.37 -29.36
CA VAL A 89 6.21 -37.24 -28.46
C VAL A 89 4.72 -37.28 -28.11
N ALA A 90 4.40 -37.14 -26.83
CA ALA A 90 3.02 -37.18 -26.36
C ALA A 90 2.20 -35.99 -26.90
N GLU A 91 0.94 -36.22 -27.29
CA GLU A 91 0.06 -35.18 -27.84
C GLU A 91 -0.20 -33.99 -26.84
N ARG A 92 -0.05 -34.27 -25.54
CA ARG A 92 -0.20 -33.25 -24.47
C ARG A 92 1.09 -32.49 -24.15
N ALA A 93 2.22 -32.90 -24.71
CA ALA A 93 3.47 -32.18 -24.59
C ALA A 93 3.48 -30.98 -25.56
N ALA A 94 2.55 -30.04 -25.36
CA ALA A 94 2.52 -28.83 -26.14
C ALA A 94 3.78 -28.01 -25.87
N PRO A 95 4.41 -27.40 -26.89
CA PRO A 95 5.45 -26.40 -26.66
C PRO A 95 4.85 -25.30 -25.80
N VAL A 96 5.59 -24.88 -24.76
CA VAL A 96 5.24 -23.66 -24.05
C VAL A 96 5.51 -22.51 -25.03
N THR A 97 4.48 -22.16 -25.80
CA THR A 97 4.50 -20.91 -26.53
C THR A 97 4.67 -19.84 -25.47
N PRO A 98 5.76 -19.02 -25.49
CA PRO A 98 5.85 -17.90 -24.60
C PRO A 98 4.61 -17.05 -24.91
N VAL A 99 3.62 -17.08 -24.03
CA VAL A 99 2.60 -16.05 -24.03
C VAL A 99 3.42 -14.77 -23.86
N LEU A 100 3.57 -14.02 -24.94
CA LEU A 100 4.04 -12.64 -24.86
C LEU A 100 3.04 -11.99 -23.92
N ARG A 101 3.36 -12.04 -22.61
CA ARG A 101 2.63 -11.23 -21.64
C ARG A 101 2.71 -9.84 -22.21
N PRO A 102 1.55 -9.14 -22.37
CA PRO A 102 1.60 -7.74 -22.74
C PRO A 102 2.70 -7.14 -21.87
N ARG A 103 3.71 -6.53 -22.51
CA ARG A 103 4.80 -5.89 -21.75
C ARG A 103 4.10 -5.08 -20.68
N THR A 104 4.30 -5.48 -19.44
CA THR A 104 3.87 -4.66 -18.30
C THR A 104 4.36 -3.28 -18.67
N PRO A 105 3.49 -2.26 -18.73
CA PRO A 105 3.91 -0.94 -19.18
C PRO A 105 5.20 -0.64 -18.44
N GLU A 106 6.23 -0.32 -19.20
CA GLU A 106 7.60 -0.13 -18.73
C GLU A 106 7.50 0.70 -17.46
N ARG A 107 7.87 0.08 -16.33
CA ARG A 107 7.69 0.69 -15.01
C ARG A 107 8.30 2.07 -15.15
N ALA A 108 7.46 3.10 -15.15
CA ALA A 108 7.88 4.47 -15.40
C ALA A 108 9.18 4.71 -14.65
N ALA A 109 10.21 5.20 -15.33
CA ALA A 109 11.54 5.35 -14.76
C ALA A 109 11.39 5.93 -13.37
N ARG A 110 11.96 5.26 -12.34
CA ARG A 110 11.82 5.75 -10.96
C ARG A 110 12.29 7.19 -10.94
N PRO A 111 11.53 8.10 -10.33
CA PRO A 111 11.97 9.48 -10.20
C PRO A 111 13.34 9.51 -9.53
N VAL A 112 14.18 10.44 -9.93
CA VAL A 112 15.52 10.62 -9.34
C VAL A 112 15.38 11.01 -7.87
N HIS A 113 14.39 11.86 -7.59
CA HIS A 113 14.05 12.32 -6.25
C HIS A 113 12.59 12.02 -5.95
N ASP A 114 12.31 11.49 -4.75
CA ASP A 114 10.96 11.07 -4.35
C ASP A 114 10.57 11.77 -3.05
N LEU A 115 9.62 12.69 -3.15
CA LEU A 115 8.96 13.37 -2.03
C LEU A 115 7.45 13.01 -1.96
N VAL A 116 7.05 11.90 -2.61
CA VAL A 116 5.69 11.37 -2.43
C VAL A 116 5.54 10.89 -1.00
N GLN A 117 4.43 11.27 -0.40
CA GLN A 117 4.15 10.92 0.99
C GLN A 117 3.83 9.43 1.16
N GLY A 118 3.90 8.93 2.39
CA GLY A 118 3.27 7.67 2.79
C GLY A 118 4.20 6.47 2.98
N GLN A 119 5.45 6.53 2.52
CA GLN A 119 6.41 5.44 2.76
C GLN A 119 7.59 5.92 3.60
N PRO A 120 7.92 5.25 4.73
CA PRO A 120 9.17 5.54 5.43
C PRO A 120 10.35 5.04 4.60
N ASP A 121 11.50 5.71 4.75
CA ASP A 121 12.76 5.26 4.16
C ASP A 121 13.09 3.82 4.56
N PRO A 122 13.14 2.86 3.61
CA PRO A 122 13.39 1.45 3.92
C PRO A 122 14.76 1.20 4.59
N SER A 123 15.73 2.10 4.39
CA SER A 123 17.06 1.98 5.02
C SER A 123 17.01 2.19 6.53
N ALA A 124 15.95 2.83 7.03
CA ALA A 124 15.76 3.10 8.46
C ALA A 124 15.20 1.91 9.24
N PHE A 125 14.85 0.80 8.58
CA PHE A 125 14.37 -0.39 9.25
C PHE A 125 15.42 -0.93 10.23
N PRO A 126 15.07 -1.21 11.49
CA PRO A 126 16.02 -1.57 12.54
C PRO A 126 16.41 -3.06 12.49
N ARG A 127 17.10 -3.50 11.42
CA ARG A 127 17.41 -4.91 11.13
C ARG A 127 18.00 -5.68 12.31
N THR A 128 19.03 -5.14 12.94
CA THR A 128 19.72 -5.81 14.07
C THR A 128 18.81 -6.00 15.27
N ALA A 129 18.04 -4.95 15.63
CA ALA A 129 17.13 -5.03 16.76
C ALA A 129 15.93 -5.95 16.45
N TRP A 130 15.43 -5.93 15.22
CA TRP A 130 14.37 -6.83 14.75
C TRP A 130 14.80 -8.29 14.79
N LEU A 131 16.01 -8.62 14.28
CA LEU A 131 16.56 -9.97 14.34
C LEU A 131 16.79 -10.46 15.77
N ALA A 132 17.24 -9.57 16.69
CA ALA A 132 17.36 -9.91 18.10
C ALA A 132 16.02 -10.27 18.73
N SER A 133 14.96 -9.49 18.45
CA SER A 133 13.60 -9.79 18.89
C SER A 133 13.06 -11.08 18.27
N ALA A 134 13.27 -11.29 16.98
CA ALA A 134 12.85 -12.53 16.31
C ALA A 134 13.50 -13.77 16.95
N ARG A 135 14.80 -13.71 17.23
CA ARG A 135 15.51 -14.82 17.88
C ARG A 135 14.91 -15.15 19.26
N ARG A 136 14.67 -14.14 20.10
CA ARG A 136 14.08 -14.36 21.43
C ARG A 136 12.66 -14.89 21.34
N ALA A 137 11.84 -14.26 20.50
CA ALA A 137 10.44 -14.62 20.32
C ALA A 137 10.28 -16.06 19.83
N LEU A 138 11.05 -16.46 18.81
CA LEU A 138 10.96 -17.81 18.24
C LEU A 138 11.55 -18.87 19.18
N ALA A 139 12.63 -18.55 19.92
CA ALA A 139 13.20 -19.47 20.88
C ALA A 139 12.29 -19.74 22.12
N ALA A 140 11.42 -18.78 22.45
CA ALA A 140 10.48 -18.87 23.57
C ALA A 140 9.07 -19.32 23.14
N ALA A 141 8.78 -19.36 21.83
CA ALA A 141 7.46 -19.71 21.34
C ALA A 141 7.13 -21.17 21.59
N PRO A 142 5.93 -21.50 22.11
CA PRO A 142 5.49 -22.87 22.22
C PRO A 142 5.17 -23.46 20.84
N ASP A 143 5.19 -24.79 20.71
CA ASP A 143 5.02 -25.47 19.41
C ASP A 143 3.67 -25.15 18.74
N ASP A 144 2.62 -24.95 19.52
CA ASP A 144 1.28 -24.58 19.02
C ASP A 144 1.25 -23.19 18.35
N ALA A 145 2.24 -22.35 18.64
CA ALA A 145 2.38 -21.05 17.97
C ALA A 145 2.63 -21.17 16.44
N PHE A 146 3.10 -22.33 16.01
CA PHE A 146 3.37 -22.65 14.60
C PHE A 146 2.23 -23.43 13.91
N GLY A 147 1.17 -23.72 14.67
CA GLY A 147 -0.06 -24.31 14.15
C GLY A 147 -1.06 -23.29 13.60
N PRO A 148 -2.29 -23.74 13.29
CA PRO A 148 -3.40 -22.86 12.96
C PRO A 148 -3.61 -21.84 14.10
N GLY A 149 -3.56 -20.56 13.79
CA GLY A 149 -3.63 -19.52 14.82
C GLY A 149 -5.06 -19.07 15.14
N ASP A 150 -5.16 -18.26 16.19
CA ASP A 150 -6.38 -17.52 16.55
C ASP A 150 -6.67 -16.47 15.46
N PRO A 151 -7.88 -16.41 14.87
CA PRO A 151 -8.25 -15.40 13.88
C PRO A 151 -8.18 -13.96 14.44
N HIS A 152 -8.24 -13.75 15.76
CA HIS A 152 -7.95 -12.44 16.36
C HIS A 152 -6.48 -12.04 16.18
N GLY A 153 -5.58 -12.99 15.95
CA GLY A 153 -4.14 -12.86 15.97
C GLY A 153 -3.52 -13.27 17.32
N ARG A 154 -2.20 -13.38 17.35
CA ARG A 154 -1.45 -13.89 18.52
C ARG A 154 -1.75 -13.11 19.80
N PRO A 155 -2.09 -13.80 20.89
CA PRO A 155 -2.42 -13.16 22.15
C PRO A 155 -1.25 -12.37 22.76
N GLU A 156 -0.01 -12.77 22.47
CA GLU A 156 1.19 -12.05 22.90
C GLU A 156 1.22 -10.65 22.31
N LEU A 157 0.98 -10.53 20.98
CA LEU A 157 0.97 -9.24 20.32
C LEU A 157 -0.22 -8.38 20.75
N ARG A 158 -1.40 -8.98 20.91
CA ARG A 158 -2.59 -8.25 21.39
C ARG A 158 -2.36 -7.66 22.79
N ARG A 159 -1.72 -8.40 23.71
CA ARG A 159 -1.34 -7.90 25.04
C ARG A 159 -0.31 -6.78 24.97
N ALA A 160 0.75 -6.97 24.19
CA ALA A 160 1.79 -5.97 23.99
C ALA A 160 1.22 -4.66 23.42
N LEU A 161 0.35 -4.76 22.41
CA LEU A 161 -0.33 -3.62 21.80
C LEU A 161 -1.28 -2.93 22.78
N ALA A 162 -2.09 -3.66 23.56
CA ALA A 162 -2.99 -3.07 24.54
C ALA A 162 -2.20 -2.20 25.55
N GLY A 163 -1.11 -2.71 26.09
CA GLY A 163 -0.23 -1.97 27.00
C GLY A 163 0.44 -0.76 26.33
N TYR A 164 0.95 -0.95 25.12
CA TYR A 164 1.60 0.13 24.36
C TYR A 164 0.62 1.27 24.04
N LEU A 165 -0.52 0.96 23.44
CA LEU A 165 -1.52 1.92 22.99
C LEU A 165 -2.14 2.68 24.18
N ALA A 166 -2.38 2.00 25.32
CA ALA A 166 -2.85 2.65 26.54
C ALA A 166 -1.84 3.71 27.04
N ARG A 167 -0.57 3.37 27.04
CA ARG A 167 0.52 4.24 27.52
C ARG A 167 0.78 5.42 26.60
N VAL A 168 0.83 5.20 25.27
CA VAL A 168 1.28 6.23 24.31
C VAL A 168 0.13 7.02 23.70
N ARG A 169 -1.04 6.39 23.53
CA ARG A 169 -2.19 6.99 22.84
C ARG A 169 -3.41 7.19 23.74
N GLY A 170 -3.38 6.65 24.96
CA GLY A 170 -4.52 6.72 25.89
C GLY A 170 -5.70 5.87 25.42
N VAL A 171 -5.45 4.85 24.62
CA VAL A 171 -6.46 3.89 24.16
C VAL A 171 -6.95 3.04 25.32
N ARG A 172 -8.24 2.77 25.35
CA ARG A 172 -8.90 2.00 26.39
C ARG A 172 -9.44 0.70 25.79
N ALA A 173 -8.64 -0.36 25.82
CA ALA A 173 -9.06 -1.66 25.33
C ALA A 173 -8.37 -2.81 26.07
N ALA A 174 -9.13 -3.84 26.37
CA ALA A 174 -8.58 -5.15 26.73
C ALA A 174 -8.04 -5.87 25.48
N PRO A 175 -7.08 -6.80 25.61
CA PRO A 175 -6.48 -7.50 24.47
C PRO A 175 -7.46 -8.27 23.59
N ASP A 176 -8.61 -8.71 24.12
CA ASP A 176 -9.68 -9.40 23.40
C ASP A 176 -10.46 -8.48 22.44
N ARG A 177 -10.35 -7.16 22.64
CA ARG A 177 -10.94 -6.15 21.74
C ARG A 177 -10.00 -5.74 20.59
N ILE A 178 -8.82 -6.33 20.53
CA ILE A 178 -7.84 -6.09 19.48
C ILE A 178 -7.87 -7.24 18.48
N VAL A 179 -8.14 -6.91 17.20
CA VAL A 179 -8.08 -7.86 16.10
C VAL A 179 -6.95 -7.46 15.15
N LEU A 180 -5.99 -8.36 14.96
CA LEU A 180 -4.86 -8.14 14.07
C LEU A 180 -5.28 -8.28 12.59
N CYS A 181 -4.70 -7.45 11.72
CA CYS A 181 -4.96 -7.45 10.29
C CYS A 181 -3.69 -7.16 9.49
N SER A 182 -3.72 -7.32 8.16
CA SER A 182 -2.56 -7.08 7.30
C SER A 182 -2.38 -5.61 6.91
N GLY A 183 -2.52 -4.69 7.89
CA GLY A 183 -2.42 -3.24 7.72
C GLY A 183 -3.78 -2.54 7.67
N ALA A 184 -3.76 -1.20 7.69
CA ALA A 184 -4.96 -0.36 7.77
C ALA A 184 -5.98 -0.63 6.65
N ALA A 185 -5.52 -0.84 5.41
CA ALA A 185 -6.40 -1.17 4.28
C ALA A 185 -7.23 -2.44 4.52
N HIS A 186 -6.62 -3.50 5.07
CA HIS A 186 -7.34 -4.72 5.43
C HIS A 186 -8.34 -4.45 6.55
N GLY A 187 -7.94 -3.67 7.56
CA GLY A 187 -8.85 -3.25 8.62
C GLY A 187 -10.08 -2.48 8.11
N LEU A 188 -9.87 -1.52 7.20
CA LEU A 188 -10.96 -0.77 6.57
C LEU A 188 -11.88 -1.66 5.72
N ARG A 189 -11.34 -2.65 4.99
CA ARG A 189 -12.13 -3.63 4.26
C ARG A 189 -13.07 -4.40 5.19
N LEU A 190 -12.54 -4.93 6.28
CA LEU A 190 -13.33 -5.67 7.27
C LEU A 190 -14.44 -4.80 7.88
N LEU A 191 -14.11 -3.55 8.20
CA LEU A 191 -15.09 -2.60 8.72
C LEU A 191 -16.15 -2.24 7.69
N ALA A 192 -15.79 -2.08 6.41
CA ALA A 192 -16.74 -1.83 5.33
C ALA A 192 -17.77 -2.96 5.20
N GLU A 193 -17.28 -4.22 5.27
CA GLU A 193 -18.13 -5.41 5.18
C GLU A 193 -19.07 -5.52 6.38
N VAL A 194 -18.61 -5.26 7.59
CA VAL A 194 -19.39 -5.46 8.83
C VAL A 194 -20.34 -4.30 9.10
N VAL A 195 -19.92 -3.06 8.84
CA VAL A 195 -20.71 -1.85 9.18
C VAL A 195 -21.64 -1.46 8.03
N GLY A 196 -21.22 -1.69 6.79
CA GLY A 196 -21.94 -1.22 5.61
C GLY A 196 -21.95 0.31 5.49
N GLY A 197 -22.62 0.82 4.46
CA GLY A 197 -22.69 2.26 4.19
C GLY A 197 -24.03 2.92 4.50
N PRO A 198 -24.14 4.25 4.30
CA PRO A 198 -23.12 5.17 3.80
C PRO A 198 -22.14 5.64 4.88
N TRP A 199 -20.91 5.96 4.48
CA TRP A 199 -19.92 6.58 5.35
C TRP A 199 -19.67 8.05 4.99
N VAL A 200 -19.07 8.74 5.93
CA VAL A 200 -18.55 10.10 5.74
C VAL A 200 -17.03 10.04 5.82
N ALA A 201 -16.32 10.75 4.95
CA ALA A 201 -14.88 10.88 4.99
C ALA A 201 -14.47 12.34 4.91
N GLU A 202 -13.36 12.70 5.52
CA GLU A 202 -12.80 14.03 5.39
C GLU A 202 -12.66 14.43 3.92
N GLU A 203 -12.97 15.69 3.57
CA GLU A 203 -12.93 16.16 2.17
C GLU A 203 -11.56 16.07 1.52
N TYR A 204 -10.50 16.14 2.32
CA TYR A 204 -9.15 15.75 1.94
C TYR A 204 -8.80 14.44 2.65
N GLY A 205 -8.31 13.47 1.91
CA GLY A 205 -7.96 12.16 2.45
C GLY A 205 -7.42 11.25 1.34
N LEU A 206 -6.90 10.09 1.71
CA LEU A 206 -6.33 9.14 0.75
C LEU A 206 -7.39 8.65 -0.25
N PRO A 207 -7.21 8.88 -1.58
CA PRO A 207 -8.12 8.35 -2.61
C PRO A 207 -8.32 6.84 -2.48
N PHE A 208 -7.23 6.13 -2.21
CA PHE A 208 -7.22 4.69 -2.03
C PHE A 208 -8.20 4.19 -0.95
N HIS A 209 -8.38 4.91 0.17
CA HIS A 209 -9.34 4.51 1.20
C HIS A 209 -10.78 4.62 0.68
N ARG A 210 -11.09 5.67 -0.08
CA ARG A 210 -12.42 5.86 -0.68
C ARG A 210 -12.71 4.81 -1.77
N GLU A 211 -11.73 4.53 -2.62
CA GLU A 211 -11.81 3.48 -3.64
C GLU A 211 -12.00 2.09 -3.02
N LEU A 212 -11.26 1.81 -1.94
CA LEU A 212 -11.41 0.58 -1.19
C LEU A 212 -12.83 0.42 -0.62
N LEU A 213 -13.35 1.45 0.03
CA LEU A 213 -14.72 1.45 0.56
C LEU A 213 -15.75 1.28 -0.56
N ALA A 214 -15.61 2.00 -1.67
CA ALA A 214 -16.49 1.89 -2.82
C ALA A 214 -16.47 0.49 -3.45
N SER A 215 -15.30 -0.16 -3.54
CA SER A 215 -15.18 -1.53 -4.06
C SER A 215 -15.89 -2.58 -3.19
N HIS A 216 -16.21 -2.24 -1.93
CA HIS A 216 -17.00 -3.06 -1.01
C HIS A 216 -18.43 -2.52 -0.83
N GLY A 217 -18.93 -1.73 -1.79
CA GLY A 217 -20.31 -1.22 -1.78
C GLY A 217 -20.58 -0.09 -0.78
N VAL A 218 -19.54 0.49 -0.19
CA VAL A 218 -19.67 1.59 0.78
C VAL A 218 -19.37 2.92 0.10
N GLY A 219 -20.44 3.66 -0.23
CA GLY A 219 -20.32 5.03 -0.73
C GLY A 219 -19.86 5.99 0.36
N THR A 220 -19.06 6.99 -0.02
CA THR A 220 -18.60 8.05 0.88
C THR A 220 -19.08 9.41 0.43
N ARG A 221 -19.39 10.30 1.40
CA ARG A 221 -19.59 11.73 1.16
C ARG A 221 -18.54 12.56 1.87
N PRO A 222 -18.19 13.76 1.33
CA PRO A 222 -17.18 14.61 1.95
C PRO A 222 -17.68 15.27 3.23
N LEU A 223 -16.78 15.42 4.20
CA LEU A 223 -16.92 16.22 5.39
C LEU A 223 -15.89 17.35 5.34
N GLY A 224 -16.35 18.61 5.35
CA GLY A 224 -15.46 19.76 5.24
C GLY A 224 -14.35 19.76 6.30
N VAL A 225 -13.18 20.28 5.95
CA VAL A 225 -12.01 20.40 6.81
C VAL A 225 -11.55 21.86 6.84
N ASP A 226 -11.29 22.38 8.04
CA ASP A 226 -10.72 23.70 8.27
C ASP A 226 -9.51 23.67 9.21
N ALA A 227 -9.11 24.80 9.78
CA ALA A 227 -7.97 24.88 10.69
C ALA A 227 -8.14 24.05 11.98
N ASP A 228 -9.37 23.79 12.39
CA ASP A 228 -9.72 22.99 13.58
C ASP A 228 -9.98 21.50 13.25
N GLY A 229 -9.67 21.07 12.03
CA GLY A 229 -9.87 19.71 11.50
C GLY A 229 -11.24 19.50 10.87
N ALA A 230 -11.77 18.29 10.92
CA ALA A 230 -13.06 17.93 10.32
C ALA A 230 -14.25 18.69 10.95
N ARG A 231 -15.14 19.19 10.11
CA ARG A 231 -16.37 19.89 10.51
C ARG A 231 -17.47 18.92 10.87
N VAL A 232 -17.40 18.39 12.10
CA VAL A 232 -18.29 17.32 12.58
C VAL A 232 -19.76 17.75 12.70
N ASP A 233 -20.06 19.04 12.64
CA ASP A 233 -21.40 19.60 12.55
C ASP A 233 -22.14 19.19 11.26
N GLY A 234 -21.42 18.77 10.23
CA GLY A 234 -21.97 18.20 9.00
C GLY A 234 -22.44 16.74 9.11
N LEU A 235 -22.27 16.07 10.24
CA LEU A 235 -22.71 14.68 10.43
C LEU A 235 -24.21 14.58 10.68
N SER A 236 -24.85 13.53 10.16
CA SER A 236 -26.30 13.30 10.25
C SER A 236 -26.64 11.92 10.84
N ARG A 237 -27.91 11.71 11.17
CA ARG A 237 -28.42 10.40 11.62
C ARG A 237 -28.42 9.32 10.54
N ARG A 238 -28.22 9.69 9.27
CA ARG A 238 -28.18 8.75 8.14
C ARG A 238 -26.79 8.14 7.95
N ASP A 239 -25.78 8.77 8.53
CA ASP A 239 -24.40 8.32 8.39
C ASP A 239 -24.12 7.13 9.31
N ARG A 240 -23.65 6.04 8.74
CA ARG A 240 -23.35 4.82 9.49
C ARG A 240 -22.00 4.90 10.18
N ALA A 241 -21.02 5.52 9.51
CA ALA A 241 -19.70 5.75 10.07
C ALA A 241 -19.06 7.02 9.51
N VAL A 242 -18.09 7.54 10.24
CA VAL A 242 -17.21 8.62 9.81
C VAL A 242 -15.74 8.18 9.91
N LEU A 243 -14.99 8.32 8.80
CA LEU A 243 -13.55 8.05 8.76
C LEU A 243 -12.80 9.36 8.97
N LEU A 244 -11.99 9.42 10.03
CA LEU A 244 -11.25 10.60 10.46
C LEU A 244 -9.77 10.26 10.71
N THR A 245 -8.91 11.28 10.57
CA THR A 245 -7.50 11.27 10.98
C THR A 245 -7.26 12.29 12.10
N PRO A 246 -7.84 12.12 13.30
CA PRO A 246 -8.01 13.18 14.29
C PRO A 246 -6.72 13.58 15.03
N ALA A 247 -5.68 12.76 15.00
CA ALA A 247 -4.39 13.10 15.59
C ALA A 247 -3.60 14.07 14.69
N HIS A 248 -3.70 13.85 13.38
CA HIS A 248 -3.01 14.61 12.34
C HIS A 248 -3.78 14.44 11.04
N GLN A 249 -4.65 15.41 10.72
CA GLN A 249 -5.53 15.35 9.56
C GLN A 249 -4.72 15.16 8.27
N PHE A 250 -5.04 14.14 7.53
CA PHE A 250 -4.36 13.82 6.29
C PHE A 250 -5.05 14.48 5.08
N PRO A 251 -4.31 15.24 4.25
CA PRO A 251 -2.90 15.63 4.39
C PRO A 251 -2.68 17.04 4.98
N THR A 252 -3.72 17.77 5.39
CA THR A 252 -3.64 19.20 5.76
C THR A 252 -2.83 19.48 7.03
N GLY A 253 -2.63 18.45 7.86
CA GLY A 253 -1.70 18.49 8.98
C GLY A 253 -2.23 19.16 10.26
N GLY A 254 -3.53 19.42 10.38
CA GLY A 254 -4.15 19.95 11.60
C GLY A 254 -4.65 18.82 12.53
N PRO A 255 -4.63 19.00 13.86
CA PRO A 255 -5.32 18.05 14.76
C PRO A 255 -6.82 18.41 14.83
N LEU A 256 -7.64 17.39 15.07
CA LEU A 256 -9.06 17.64 15.37
C LEU A 256 -9.20 18.36 16.72
N HIS A 257 -9.82 19.54 16.71
CA HIS A 257 -10.00 20.38 17.90
C HIS A 257 -10.71 19.64 19.04
N PRO A 258 -10.35 19.84 20.31
CA PRO A 258 -10.94 19.11 21.45
C PRO A 258 -12.47 19.15 21.49
N ALA A 259 -13.10 20.30 21.20
CA ALA A 259 -14.56 20.40 21.16
C ALA A 259 -15.16 19.52 20.04
N ARG A 260 -14.53 19.42 18.88
CA ARG A 260 -14.97 18.55 17.77
C ARG A 260 -14.75 17.07 18.07
N ARG A 261 -13.72 16.73 18.86
CA ARG A 261 -13.52 15.36 19.37
C ARG A 261 -14.67 14.93 20.29
N ALA A 262 -15.11 15.82 21.18
CA ALA A 262 -16.29 15.58 22.00
C ALA A 262 -17.56 15.47 21.14
N ALA A 263 -17.77 16.42 20.24
CA ALA A 263 -18.98 16.48 19.39
C ALA A 263 -19.14 15.24 18.48
N VAL A 264 -18.04 14.68 17.93
CA VAL A 264 -18.13 13.45 17.10
C VAL A 264 -18.49 12.23 17.94
N VAL A 265 -18.03 12.16 19.18
CA VAL A 265 -18.42 11.11 20.12
C VAL A 265 -19.90 11.25 20.51
N ASP A 266 -20.35 12.49 20.78
CA ASP A 266 -21.76 12.75 21.11
C ASP A 266 -22.69 12.42 19.92
N TRP A 267 -22.28 12.74 18.68
CA TRP A 267 -22.96 12.30 17.47
C TRP A 267 -23.09 10.77 17.43
N ALA A 268 -21.98 10.06 17.64
CA ALA A 268 -21.98 8.60 17.58
C ALA A 268 -22.91 7.97 18.63
N ARG A 269 -22.89 8.47 19.87
CA ARG A 269 -23.80 8.06 20.95
C ARG A 269 -25.28 8.33 20.61
N ALA A 270 -25.56 9.51 20.09
CA ALA A 270 -26.94 9.93 19.80
C ALA A 270 -27.55 9.20 18.59
N THR A 271 -26.74 8.70 17.68
CA THR A 271 -27.21 8.11 16.41
C THR A 271 -26.96 6.61 16.30
N GLY A 272 -26.10 6.04 17.15
CA GLY A 272 -25.56 4.69 16.98
C GLY A 272 -24.50 4.59 15.87
N GLY A 273 -24.04 5.72 15.32
CA GLY A 273 -22.99 5.78 14.33
C GLY A 273 -21.63 5.33 14.88
N LEU A 274 -20.68 5.09 13.98
CA LEU A 274 -19.33 4.63 14.33
C LEU A 274 -18.29 5.67 13.92
N VAL A 275 -17.38 6.02 14.82
CA VAL A 275 -16.18 6.78 14.48
C VAL A 275 -15.07 5.80 14.14
N VAL A 276 -14.50 5.90 12.96
CA VAL A 276 -13.32 5.14 12.53
C VAL A 276 -12.13 6.09 12.55
N GLU A 277 -11.30 5.96 13.57
CA GLU A 277 -10.08 6.74 13.77
C GLU A 277 -8.90 6.05 13.08
N ASP A 278 -8.40 6.62 11.99
CA ASP A 278 -7.15 6.18 11.36
C ASP A 278 -5.96 6.88 12.01
N ASP A 279 -5.25 6.14 12.85
CA ASP A 279 -4.08 6.62 13.62
C ASP A 279 -2.78 6.22 12.90
N TYR A 280 -2.59 6.75 11.68
CA TYR A 280 -1.49 6.36 10.79
C TYR A 280 -0.10 6.87 11.21
N ASP A 281 -0.04 8.00 11.94
CA ASP A 281 1.22 8.66 12.31
C ASP A 281 1.19 9.33 13.71
N GLY A 282 0.25 8.97 14.55
CA GLY A 282 0.05 9.59 15.87
C GLY A 282 1.24 9.47 16.84
N GLU A 283 2.22 8.59 16.55
CA GLU A 283 3.47 8.51 17.29
C GLU A 283 4.46 9.63 16.92
N PHE A 284 4.28 10.33 15.78
CA PHE A 284 5.24 11.30 15.25
C PHE A 284 4.87 12.77 15.55
N ARG A 285 4.68 13.07 16.85
CA ARG A 285 4.50 14.46 17.34
C ARG A 285 5.85 15.05 17.74
N TYR A 286 6.13 16.29 17.31
CA TYR A 286 7.40 16.98 17.58
C TYR A 286 7.31 18.05 18.66
N ASP A 287 6.09 18.54 18.92
CA ASP A 287 5.79 19.60 19.89
C ASP A 287 5.71 19.10 21.35
N ARG A 288 6.00 17.84 21.60
CA ARG A 288 5.94 17.17 22.91
C ARG A 288 4.54 17.16 23.57
N GLN A 289 3.50 17.55 22.87
CA GLN A 289 2.13 17.45 23.36
C GLN A 289 1.47 16.18 22.76
N PRO A 290 1.32 15.10 23.53
CA PRO A 290 0.67 13.91 23.01
C PRO A 290 -0.82 14.18 22.77
N VAL A 291 -1.27 13.98 21.55
CA VAL A 291 -2.70 13.95 21.25
C VAL A 291 -3.19 12.54 21.52
N ARG A 292 -4.06 12.39 22.50
CA ARG A 292 -4.68 11.09 22.81
C ARG A 292 -5.62 10.67 21.69
N ALA A 293 -5.81 9.37 21.51
CA ALA A 293 -6.80 8.83 20.59
C ALA A 293 -8.23 9.23 21.00
N VAL A 294 -9.10 9.43 20.01
CA VAL A 294 -10.54 9.64 20.24
C VAL A 294 -11.17 8.39 20.84
N GLN A 295 -10.65 7.22 20.48
CA GLN A 295 -11.06 5.91 21.03
C GLN A 295 -11.08 5.89 22.57
N GLY A 296 -10.12 6.56 23.20
CA GLY A 296 -10.08 6.66 24.66
C GLY A 296 -11.24 7.43 25.29
N LEU A 297 -11.96 8.26 24.52
CA LEU A 297 -13.14 8.98 24.98
C LEU A 297 -14.38 8.09 25.00
N ASP A 298 -14.52 7.19 24.01
CA ASP A 298 -15.66 6.26 23.91
C ASP A 298 -15.27 4.95 23.20
N PRO A 299 -14.83 3.94 23.96
CA PRO A 299 -14.49 2.63 23.42
C PRO A 299 -15.66 1.86 22.79
N GLU A 300 -16.91 2.28 22.99
CA GLU A 300 -18.09 1.58 22.47
C GLU A 300 -18.57 2.15 21.12
N HIS A 301 -18.13 3.35 20.75
CA HIS A 301 -18.52 3.99 19.48
C HIS A 301 -17.33 4.38 18.60
N VAL A 302 -16.09 4.17 19.06
CA VAL A 302 -14.89 4.50 18.29
C VAL A 302 -14.06 3.25 18.04
N VAL A 303 -13.76 3.00 16.77
CA VAL A 303 -12.76 2.04 16.32
C VAL A 303 -11.46 2.78 16.08
N LEU A 304 -10.35 2.27 16.59
CA LEU A 304 -9.03 2.75 16.20
C LEU A 304 -8.39 1.78 15.22
N VAL A 305 -7.93 2.31 14.09
CA VAL A 305 -7.17 1.60 13.06
C VAL A 305 -5.71 1.99 13.20
N GLY A 306 -4.83 1.02 13.38
CA GLY A 306 -3.40 1.26 13.50
C GLY A 306 -2.56 0.28 12.69
N SER A 307 -1.30 0.63 12.45
CA SER A 307 -0.34 -0.26 11.79
C SER A 307 1.10 0.14 12.07
N VAL A 308 2.03 -0.80 11.87
CA VAL A 308 3.48 -0.51 11.91
C VAL A 308 4.04 0.00 10.58
N SER A 309 3.18 0.23 9.59
CA SER A 309 3.62 0.59 8.22
C SER A 309 4.43 1.89 8.18
N LYS A 310 4.14 2.85 9.04
CA LYS A 310 4.81 4.15 9.08
C LYS A 310 5.95 4.21 10.10
N SER A 311 5.88 3.41 11.15
CA SER A 311 6.88 3.38 12.22
C SER A 311 8.03 2.39 11.99
N LEU A 312 7.76 1.31 11.27
CA LEU A 312 8.74 0.28 10.91
C LEU A 312 8.84 0.08 9.39
N SER A 313 7.87 -0.62 8.82
CA SER A 313 7.85 -0.91 7.38
C SER A 313 6.47 -1.40 6.92
N PRO A 314 5.99 -0.95 5.75
CA PRO A 314 4.78 -1.52 5.15
C PRO A 314 4.95 -2.99 4.73
N ALA A 315 6.19 -3.47 4.58
CA ALA A 315 6.49 -4.86 4.20
C ALA A 315 6.13 -5.89 5.29
N LEU A 316 6.05 -5.48 6.56
CA LEU A 316 5.67 -6.36 7.67
C LEU A 316 4.20 -6.80 7.60
N ARG A 317 3.35 -6.03 6.92
CA ARG A 317 1.93 -6.35 6.78
C ARG A 317 1.21 -6.59 8.11
N ILE A 318 1.54 -5.81 9.16
CA ILE A 318 0.89 -5.89 10.47
C ILE A 318 0.15 -4.58 10.75
N GLY A 319 -1.12 -4.71 11.03
CA GLY A 319 -2.01 -3.68 11.53
C GLY A 319 -2.96 -4.27 12.57
N TRP A 320 -3.77 -3.42 13.15
CA TRP A 320 -4.75 -3.80 14.18
C TRP A 320 -5.98 -2.91 14.13
N LEU A 321 -7.08 -3.49 14.58
CA LEU A 321 -8.32 -2.78 14.92
C LEU A 321 -8.52 -2.89 16.43
N VAL A 322 -8.74 -1.76 17.09
CA VAL A 322 -9.26 -1.73 18.46
C VAL A 322 -10.77 -1.48 18.37
N LEU A 323 -11.55 -2.45 18.73
CA LEU A 323 -12.97 -2.53 18.41
C LEU A 323 -13.89 -2.29 19.61
N PRO A 324 -15.07 -1.69 19.41
CA PRO A 324 -16.21 -1.88 20.30
C PRO A 324 -16.50 -3.39 20.49
N GLN A 325 -16.86 -3.80 21.69
CA GLN A 325 -17.08 -5.23 21.99
C GLN A 325 -18.06 -5.90 21.01
N ARG A 326 -19.12 -5.20 20.64
CA ARG A 326 -20.15 -5.68 19.69
C ARG A 326 -19.64 -5.97 18.28
N LEU A 327 -18.49 -5.39 17.89
CA LEU A 327 -17.92 -5.58 16.55
C LEU A 327 -16.82 -6.66 16.50
N VAL A 328 -16.35 -7.15 17.63
CA VAL A 328 -15.25 -8.14 17.65
C VAL A 328 -15.65 -9.41 16.90
N ALA A 329 -16.73 -10.07 17.31
CA ALA A 329 -17.17 -11.31 16.67
C ALA A 329 -17.54 -11.14 15.19
N PRO A 330 -18.31 -10.10 14.76
CA PRO A 330 -18.56 -9.84 13.35
C PRO A 330 -17.29 -9.61 12.51
N VAL A 331 -16.32 -8.85 13.02
CA VAL A 331 -15.06 -8.57 12.30
C VAL A 331 -14.22 -9.85 12.18
N VAL A 332 -14.17 -10.67 13.21
CA VAL A 332 -13.47 -11.96 13.18
C VAL A 332 -14.13 -12.90 12.18
N ALA A 333 -15.46 -12.95 12.14
CA ALA A 333 -16.21 -13.75 11.15
C ALA A 333 -15.96 -13.27 9.71
N ALA A 334 -15.97 -11.96 9.46
CA ALA A 334 -15.65 -11.37 8.16
C ALA A 334 -14.19 -11.65 7.74
N LYS A 335 -13.27 -11.68 8.70
CA LYS A 335 -11.86 -12.05 8.44
C LYS A 335 -11.71 -13.51 8.02
N GLY A 336 -12.59 -14.40 8.49
CA GLY A 336 -12.56 -15.84 8.25
C GLY A 336 -11.74 -16.60 9.29
N GLU A 337 -12.30 -17.72 9.75
CA GLU A 337 -11.70 -18.53 10.83
C GLU A 337 -10.34 -19.14 10.48
N ARG A 338 -10.07 -19.33 9.17
CA ARG A 338 -8.87 -20.03 8.68
C ARG A 338 -7.89 -19.10 7.96
N GLU A 339 -8.24 -17.86 7.72
CA GLU A 339 -7.36 -16.92 7.04
C GLU A 339 -6.49 -16.16 8.04
N GLN A 340 -5.19 -16.43 7.97
CA GLN A 340 -4.18 -15.69 8.69
C GLN A 340 -3.51 -14.71 7.71
N PHE A 341 -3.88 -13.45 7.79
CA PHE A 341 -3.34 -12.40 6.92
C PHE A 341 -1.99 -11.84 7.36
N SER A 342 -1.44 -12.31 8.47
CA SER A 342 -0.09 -11.98 8.91
C SER A 342 0.56 -13.18 9.60
N SER A 343 1.84 -13.36 9.34
CA SER A 343 2.64 -14.46 9.86
C SER A 343 2.67 -14.47 11.40
N ALA A 344 2.46 -15.62 12.02
CA ALA A 344 2.59 -15.78 13.47
C ALA A 344 3.99 -15.41 13.97
N THR A 345 5.03 -15.75 13.20
CA THR A 345 6.42 -15.41 13.54
C THR A 345 6.66 -13.90 13.56
N GLU A 346 6.09 -13.16 12.61
CA GLU A 346 6.17 -11.69 12.59
C GLU A 346 5.38 -11.07 13.75
N GLN A 347 4.24 -11.64 14.10
CA GLN A 347 3.44 -11.19 15.24
C GLN A 347 4.20 -11.39 16.56
N LEU A 348 4.80 -12.56 16.77
CA LEU A 348 5.60 -12.85 17.95
C LEU A 348 6.85 -11.96 18.03
N THR A 349 7.50 -11.73 16.88
CA THR A 349 8.64 -10.83 16.81
C THR A 349 8.27 -9.41 17.19
N LEU A 350 7.12 -8.90 16.68
CA LEU A 350 6.64 -7.56 17.02
C LEU A 350 6.23 -7.46 18.50
N ALA A 351 5.65 -8.50 19.08
CA ALA A 351 5.31 -8.55 20.49
C ALA A 351 6.57 -8.35 21.36
N ASP A 352 7.62 -9.15 21.15
CA ASP A 352 8.90 -8.97 21.83
C ASP A 352 9.53 -7.60 21.57
N PHE A 353 9.44 -7.12 20.32
CA PHE A 353 9.98 -5.82 19.92
C PHE A 353 9.33 -4.67 20.68
N VAL A 354 8.03 -4.77 20.96
CA VAL A 354 7.27 -3.80 21.78
C VAL A 354 7.62 -3.96 23.26
N GLU A 355 7.54 -5.17 23.79
CA GLU A 355 7.74 -5.46 25.23
C GLU A 355 9.17 -5.17 25.68
N SER A 356 10.18 -5.44 24.84
CA SER A 356 11.59 -5.11 25.14
C SER A 356 11.89 -3.60 25.05
N GLY A 357 10.93 -2.76 24.71
CA GLY A 357 11.11 -1.33 24.50
C GLY A 357 11.91 -0.95 23.23
N ALA A 358 12.20 -1.94 22.37
CA ALA A 358 12.91 -1.68 21.10
C ALA A 358 12.06 -0.83 20.14
N TYR A 359 10.75 -1.05 20.16
CA TYR A 359 9.79 -0.25 19.40
C TYR A 359 9.80 1.23 19.85
N ASP A 360 9.75 1.50 21.13
CA ASP A 360 9.84 2.87 21.67
C ASP A 360 11.16 3.56 21.29
N ARG A 361 12.27 2.83 21.30
CA ARG A 361 13.58 3.36 20.85
C ARG A 361 13.57 3.70 19.37
N GLN A 362 12.98 2.84 18.54
CA GLN A 362 12.85 3.07 17.09
C GLN A 362 11.96 4.30 16.81
N VAL A 363 10.78 4.37 17.41
CA VAL A 363 9.86 5.51 17.24
C VAL A 363 10.54 6.82 17.65
N ARG A 364 11.27 6.85 18.80
CA ARG A 364 12.02 8.04 19.20
C ARG A 364 13.08 8.46 18.17
N ARG A 365 13.84 7.49 17.64
CA ARG A 365 14.85 7.73 16.60
C ARG A 365 14.21 8.31 15.33
N MET A 366 13.12 7.70 14.86
CA MET A 366 12.40 8.16 13.67
C MET A 366 11.78 9.54 13.88
N ARG A 367 11.19 9.81 15.05
CA ARG A 367 10.65 11.13 15.40
C ARG A 367 11.73 12.23 15.31
N GLN A 368 12.92 11.99 15.84
CA GLN A 368 14.03 12.94 15.75
C GLN A 368 14.48 13.16 14.30
N ARG A 369 14.54 12.08 13.50
CA ARG A 369 14.91 12.17 12.09
C ARG A 369 13.87 12.97 11.30
N HIS A 370 12.59 12.67 11.45
CA HIS A 370 11.52 13.37 10.74
C HIS A 370 11.44 14.85 11.16
N ARG A 371 11.64 15.14 12.44
CA ARG A 371 11.73 16.51 12.91
C ARG A 371 12.85 17.28 12.20
N ARG A 372 14.08 16.75 12.18
CA ARG A 372 15.20 17.40 11.49
C ARG A 372 14.90 17.65 10.01
N ARG A 373 14.30 16.68 9.33
CA ARG A 373 13.95 16.80 7.91
C ARG A 373 12.88 17.86 7.66
N ARG A 374 11.87 17.91 8.52
CA ARG A 374 10.88 18.97 8.46
C ARG A 374 11.51 20.34 8.68
N ASP A 375 12.38 20.47 9.65
CA ASP A 375 13.09 21.73 9.93
C ASP A 375 13.96 22.15 8.72
N GLN A 376 14.65 21.22 8.07
CA GLN A 376 15.39 21.45 6.83
C GLN A 376 14.48 21.89 5.68
N LEU A 377 13.32 21.26 5.48
CA LEU A 377 12.33 21.68 4.49
C LEU A 377 11.88 23.12 4.73
N VAL A 378 11.49 23.45 5.96
CA VAL A 378 11.03 24.80 6.32
C VAL A 378 12.15 25.83 6.09
N ALA A 379 13.39 25.53 6.50
CA ALA A 379 14.52 26.40 6.29
C ALA A 379 14.84 26.62 4.81
N ALA A 380 14.83 25.54 4.00
CA ALA A 380 15.08 25.64 2.57
C ALA A 380 14.01 26.49 1.84
N LEU A 381 12.75 26.30 2.19
CA LEU A 381 11.65 27.08 1.61
C LEU A 381 11.71 28.54 2.06
N HIS A 382 11.97 28.81 3.33
CA HIS A 382 12.13 30.18 3.82
C HIS A 382 13.26 30.94 3.10
N ALA A 383 14.39 30.26 2.85
CA ALA A 383 15.54 30.88 2.19
C ALA A 383 15.34 31.10 0.67
N ARG A 384 14.62 30.20 -0.01
CA ARG A 384 14.61 30.14 -1.50
C ARG A 384 13.24 30.42 -2.11
N ALA A 385 12.17 30.28 -1.35
CA ALA A 385 10.79 30.50 -1.77
C ALA A 385 9.95 31.12 -0.65
N PRO A 386 10.30 32.31 -0.13
CA PRO A 386 9.66 32.92 1.05
C PRO A 386 8.18 33.26 0.85
N HIS A 387 7.69 33.23 -0.38
CA HIS A 387 6.29 33.47 -0.75
C HIS A 387 5.39 32.25 -0.58
N VAL A 388 5.95 31.06 -0.36
CA VAL A 388 5.16 29.85 -0.06
C VAL A 388 5.16 29.59 1.45
N ARG A 389 4.09 28.98 1.93
CA ARG A 389 3.92 28.68 3.35
C ARG A 389 3.83 27.19 3.58
N VAL A 390 4.54 26.71 4.59
CA VAL A 390 4.36 25.35 5.10
C VAL A 390 3.25 25.38 6.14
N THR A 391 2.20 24.60 5.93
CA THR A 391 1.05 24.50 6.83
C THR A 391 1.02 23.19 7.60
N GLY A 392 0.14 23.10 8.57
CA GLY A 392 0.04 22.00 9.49
C GLY A 392 0.93 22.16 10.72
N ILE A 393 0.71 21.29 11.70
CA ILE A 393 1.46 21.27 12.95
C ILE A 393 2.83 20.60 12.78
N ALA A 394 3.70 20.74 13.78
CA ALA A 394 4.98 20.06 13.81
C ALA A 394 4.80 18.56 14.16
N ALA A 395 4.33 17.77 13.20
CA ALA A 395 4.05 16.34 13.36
C ALA A 395 4.16 15.59 12.01
N GLY A 396 4.04 14.28 12.06
CA GLY A 396 3.81 13.42 10.93
C GLY A 396 5.02 13.10 10.08
N LEU A 397 4.75 12.78 8.82
CA LEU A 397 5.71 12.28 7.83
C LEU A 397 5.76 13.16 6.58
N HIS A 398 4.86 14.14 6.50
CA HIS A 398 4.69 15.05 5.38
C HIS A 398 4.30 16.43 5.88
N ALA A 399 4.35 17.41 4.99
CA ALA A 399 3.83 18.75 5.20
C ALA A 399 3.13 19.23 3.92
N VAL A 400 2.19 20.16 4.05
CA VAL A 400 1.60 20.84 2.91
C VAL A 400 2.32 22.17 2.69
N VAL A 401 2.78 22.38 1.46
CA VAL A 401 3.33 23.65 0.97
C VAL A 401 2.22 24.34 0.22
N GLU A 402 1.67 25.42 0.78
CA GLU A 402 0.62 26.20 0.11
C GLU A 402 1.18 26.93 -1.10
N LEU A 403 0.43 26.89 -2.18
CA LEU A 403 0.76 27.54 -3.45
C LEU A 403 -0.25 28.65 -3.78
N PRO A 404 0.15 29.64 -4.58
CA PRO A 404 -0.79 30.57 -5.17
C PRO A 404 -1.90 29.86 -5.94
N PRO A 405 -3.15 30.36 -5.90
CA PRO A 405 -4.28 29.74 -6.61
C PRO A 405 -4.00 29.52 -8.10
N GLY A 406 -4.39 28.36 -8.61
CA GLY A 406 -4.24 27.99 -10.03
C GLY A 406 -2.84 27.49 -10.43
N THR A 407 -1.87 27.43 -9.50
CA THR A 407 -0.47 27.06 -9.84
C THR A 407 -0.10 25.61 -9.56
N GLU A 408 -0.88 24.85 -8.79
CA GLU A 408 -0.58 23.48 -8.38
C GLU A 408 -0.14 22.57 -9.53
N ARG A 409 -0.97 22.48 -10.60
CA ARG A 409 -0.68 21.60 -11.73
C ARG A 409 0.61 21.99 -12.47
N SER A 410 0.92 23.28 -12.57
CA SER A 410 2.14 23.75 -13.23
C SER A 410 3.36 23.43 -12.40
N VAL A 411 3.28 23.53 -11.07
CA VAL A 411 4.36 23.21 -10.14
C VAL A 411 4.63 21.71 -10.11
N VAL A 412 3.60 20.86 -10.06
CA VAL A 412 3.76 19.40 -10.12
C VAL A 412 4.45 18.98 -11.44
N ARG A 413 4.08 19.59 -12.59
CA ARG A 413 4.77 19.36 -13.85
C ARG A 413 6.22 19.84 -13.84
N ALA A 414 6.49 21.02 -13.29
CA ALA A 414 7.85 21.54 -13.14
C ALA A 414 8.72 20.62 -12.26
N ALA A 415 8.15 20.07 -11.18
CA ALA A 415 8.80 19.08 -10.34
C ALA A 415 9.17 17.82 -11.13
N ALA A 416 8.25 17.29 -11.92
CA ALA A 416 8.49 16.12 -12.77
C ALA A 416 9.64 16.38 -13.79
N TRP A 417 9.73 17.56 -14.38
CA TRP A 417 10.85 17.97 -15.25
C TRP A 417 12.20 18.02 -14.51
N GLN A 418 12.18 18.26 -13.18
CA GLN A 418 13.37 18.19 -12.34
C GLN A 418 13.67 16.75 -11.85
N GLY A 419 12.95 15.75 -12.34
CA GLY A 419 13.07 14.37 -11.87
C GLY A 419 12.54 14.15 -10.46
N LEU A 420 11.71 15.07 -9.94
CA LEU A 420 11.11 15.02 -8.61
C LEU A 420 9.67 14.51 -8.69
N ALA A 421 9.37 13.44 -7.95
CA ALA A 421 8.00 13.04 -7.68
C ALA A 421 7.47 13.78 -6.43
N VAL A 422 6.34 14.45 -6.60
CA VAL A 422 5.56 15.12 -5.55
C VAL A 422 4.11 15.19 -6.02
N GLU A 423 3.18 15.18 -5.07
CA GLU A 423 1.74 15.17 -5.35
C GLU A 423 1.11 16.54 -5.01
N GLY A 424 0.09 16.90 -5.78
CA GLY A 424 -0.74 18.07 -5.51
C GLY A 424 -1.73 17.81 -4.37
N LEU A 425 -2.09 18.84 -3.63
CA LEU A 425 -3.14 18.76 -2.60
C LEU A 425 -4.49 18.39 -3.21
N GLY A 426 -4.75 18.80 -4.45
CA GLY A 426 -5.96 18.47 -5.21
C GLY A 426 -6.13 16.99 -5.48
N ASP A 427 -5.05 16.20 -5.54
CA ASP A 427 -5.12 14.75 -5.75
C ASP A 427 -5.80 14.03 -4.57
N TYR A 428 -5.82 14.64 -3.41
CA TYR A 428 -6.43 14.12 -2.17
C TYR A 428 -7.86 14.61 -1.94
N LEU A 429 -8.34 15.54 -2.76
CA LEU A 429 -9.69 16.09 -2.63
C LEU A 429 -10.74 15.03 -2.97
N HIS A 430 -11.81 14.96 -2.16
CA HIS A 430 -12.94 14.07 -2.40
C HIS A 430 -13.70 14.51 -3.66
N PRO A 431 -14.00 13.62 -4.64
CA PRO A 431 -14.72 14.00 -5.86
C PRO A 431 -16.06 14.68 -5.61
N GLY A 432 -16.81 14.24 -4.59
CA GLY A 432 -18.07 14.87 -4.19
C GLY A 432 -17.91 16.31 -3.68
N ALA A 433 -16.77 16.66 -3.08
CA ALA A 433 -16.48 18.03 -2.66
C ALA A 433 -16.24 18.96 -3.87
N GLU A 434 -15.59 18.47 -4.91
CA GLU A 434 -15.40 19.22 -6.14
C GLU A 434 -16.72 19.50 -6.86
N HIS A 435 -17.61 18.51 -6.90
CA HIS A 435 -18.93 18.66 -7.50
C HIS A 435 -19.79 19.69 -6.73
N SER A 436 -19.82 19.63 -5.41
CA SER A 436 -20.58 20.59 -4.57
C SER A 436 -20.09 22.02 -4.72
N ARG A 437 -18.76 22.23 -4.92
CA ARG A 437 -18.18 23.57 -5.17
C ARG A 437 -18.56 24.10 -6.55
N ARG A 438 -18.63 23.25 -7.58
CA ARG A 438 -19.02 23.65 -8.96
C ARG A 438 -20.49 24.03 -9.05
N THR A 439 -21.38 23.26 -8.41
CA THR A 439 -22.82 23.51 -8.45
C THR A 439 -23.26 24.66 -7.52
N GLY A 440 -22.55 24.89 -6.41
CA GLY A 440 -22.79 26.02 -5.51
C GLY A 440 -22.42 27.38 -6.07
N GLY A 441 -21.53 27.45 -7.07
CA GLY A 441 -21.10 28.70 -7.75
C GLY A 441 -22.03 29.20 -8.86
N VAL A 442 -22.94 28.37 -9.37
CA VAL A 442 -23.84 28.71 -10.49
C VAL A 442 -25.24 29.16 -10.06
N GLY A 443 -25.55 29.13 -8.76
CA GLY A 443 -26.90 29.36 -8.21
C GLY A 443 -27.07 30.62 -7.35
N ALA A 444 -26.41 31.74 -7.65
CA ALA A 444 -26.67 33.03 -7.02
C ALA A 444 -27.76 33.82 -7.75
N GLY A 445 -28.85 33.17 -8.19
CA GLY A 445 -30.02 33.77 -8.78
C GLY A 445 -31.28 33.09 -8.29
N HIS A 446 -32.03 33.74 -7.39
CA HIS A 446 -33.43 33.52 -7.04
C HIS A 446 -33.93 32.07 -6.91
N ALA A 447 -33.83 31.48 -5.71
CA ALA A 447 -34.77 30.50 -5.23
C ALA A 447 -35.01 30.74 -3.73
N THR A 448 -36.20 31.29 -3.45
CA THR A 448 -36.78 31.45 -2.10
C THR A 448 -37.13 30.08 -1.53
N GLY A 449 -36.60 29.75 -0.36
CA GLY A 449 -37.27 28.90 0.62
C GLY A 449 -37.19 27.39 0.47
N ALA A 450 -36.06 26.81 0.98
CA ALA A 450 -36.08 25.52 1.68
C ALA A 450 -34.73 25.41 2.43
N GLY A 451 -34.78 25.20 3.74
CA GLY A 451 -33.68 25.26 4.69
C GLY A 451 -32.36 24.56 4.26
N ARG A 452 -31.38 25.31 3.84
CA ARG A 452 -29.98 24.90 3.80
C ARG A 452 -29.46 24.91 5.23
N SER A 453 -29.09 23.75 5.74
CA SER A 453 -28.38 23.69 7.01
C SER A 453 -27.04 24.46 6.86
N ALA A 454 -26.67 25.24 7.86
CA ALA A 454 -25.45 26.07 7.88
C ALA A 454 -24.13 25.25 7.76
N GLY A 455 -24.21 23.92 7.69
CA GLY A 455 -23.08 22.99 7.61
C GLY A 455 -22.53 22.69 6.21
N ASP A 456 -23.21 23.10 5.13
CA ASP A 456 -22.92 22.58 3.77
C ASP A 456 -21.97 23.46 2.92
N THR A 457 -21.41 24.55 3.48
CA THR A 457 -20.44 25.40 2.75
C THR A 457 -19.03 24.85 2.88
N LEU A 458 -18.59 24.11 1.86
CA LEU A 458 -17.18 23.72 1.72
C LEU A 458 -16.28 24.93 1.47
N ALA A 459 -15.15 25.00 2.15
CA ALA A 459 -14.15 26.05 1.92
C ALA A 459 -13.65 26.08 0.45
N PRO A 460 -13.17 27.22 -0.07
CA PRO A 460 -12.59 27.29 -1.42
C PRO A 460 -11.46 26.26 -1.58
N ARG A 461 -11.29 25.76 -2.81
CA ARG A 461 -10.19 24.83 -3.12
C ARG A 461 -8.86 25.51 -2.79
N ARG A 462 -7.99 24.77 -2.10
CA ARG A 462 -6.63 25.20 -1.79
C ARG A 462 -5.68 24.52 -2.76
N ASP A 463 -4.76 25.27 -3.35
CA ASP A 463 -3.65 24.73 -4.13
C ASP A 463 -2.46 24.50 -3.19
N GLY A 464 -1.76 23.38 -3.38
CA GLY A 464 -0.63 23.03 -2.54
C GLY A 464 0.10 21.79 -3.01
N LEU A 465 1.26 21.53 -2.45
CA LEU A 465 1.99 20.27 -2.59
C LEU A 465 1.97 19.51 -1.29
N VAL A 466 1.76 18.20 -1.37
CA VAL A 466 1.94 17.29 -0.23
C VAL A 466 3.35 16.71 -0.29
N VAL A 467 4.22 17.21 0.56
CA VAL A 467 5.66 16.91 0.55
C VAL A 467 6.01 15.90 1.63
N GLY A 468 6.27 14.66 1.22
CA GLY A 468 6.68 13.56 2.08
C GLY A 468 8.17 13.61 2.43
N TYR A 469 8.51 14.13 3.59
CA TYR A 469 9.92 14.20 4.03
C TYR A 469 10.43 12.91 4.67
N ALA A 470 9.58 11.91 4.87
CA ALA A 470 9.99 10.61 5.41
C ALA A 470 10.52 9.63 4.36
N THR A 471 10.13 9.81 3.09
CA THR A 471 10.35 8.86 2.00
C THR A 471 11.81 8.79 1.51
N PRO A 472 12.54 9.89 1.26
CA PRO A 472 13.86 9.81 0.69
C PRO A 472 14.89 9.14 1.61
N ALA A 473 15.92 8.51 1.03
CA ALA A 473 17.12 8.14 1.78
C ALA A 473 17.79 9.39 2.36
N GLU A 474 18.56 9.24 3.45
CA GLU A 474 19.21 10.38 4.12
C GLU A 474 20.13 11.18 3.18
N SER A 475 20.90 10.48 2.36
CA SER A 475 21.82 11.08 1.38
C SER A 475 21.11 11.78 0.22
N ALA A 476 19.91 11.36 -0.14
CA ALA A 476 19.14 11.91 -1.27
C ALA A 476 18.26 13.11 -0.89
N TYR A 477 18.06 13.36 0.41
CA TYR A 477 17.12 14.38 0.87
C TYR A 477 17.52 15.82 0.51
N PRO A 478 18.81 16.24 0.63
CA PRO A 478 19.22 17.59 0.24
C PRO A 478 18.95 17.91 -1.24
N GLU A 479 19.27 16.95 -2.15
CA GLU A 479 19.04 17.10 -3.59
C GLU A 479 17.55 17.14 -3.93
N ALA A 480 16.73 16.35 -3.22
CA ALA A 480 15.28 16.39 -3.36
C ALA A 480 14.69 17.76 -2.96
N LEU A 481 15.20 18.38 -1.88
CA LEU A 481 14.83 19.73 -1.47
C LEU A 481 15.25 20.77 -2.52
N ASP A 482 16.44 20.62 -3.10
CA ASP A 482 16.92 21.50 -4.16
C ASP A 482 16.02 21.43 -5.40
N ALA A 483 15.62 20.22 -5.82
CA ALA A 483 14.70 20.01 -6.92
C ALA A 483 13.31 20.61 -6.62
N LEU A 484 12.82 20.46 -5.39
CA LEU A 484 11.57 21.07 -4.94
C LEU A 484 11.62 22.60 -5.06
N CYS A 485 12.65 23.24 -4.50
CA CYS A 485 12.77 24.68 -4.53
C CYS A 485 12.88 25.25 -5.96
N ARG A 486 13.55 24.54 -6.88
CA ARG A 486 13.60 24.94 -8.31
C ARG A 486 12.26 24.82 -9.02
N SER A 487 11.37 23.99 -8.53
CA SER A 487 10.06 23.73 -9.16
C SER A 487 9.00 24.75 -8.75
N LEU A 488 9.24 25.49 -7.66
CA LEU A 488 8.28 26.47 -7.15
C LEU A 488 8.24 27.73 -8.05
N PRO A 489 7.07 28.41 -8.14
CA PRO A 489 6.97 29.61 -8.95
C PRO A 489 7.93 30.72 -8.43
N ALA A 490 8.54 31.44 -9.35
CA ALA A 490 9.29 32.62 -8.97
C ALA A 490 8.35 33.71 -8.42
N VAL A 491 8.87 34.58 -7.54
CA VAL A 491 8.12 35.75 -7.10
C VAL A 491 7.88 36.64 -8.33
N SER A 492 6.65 36.75 -8.80
CA SER A 492 6.32 37.77 -9.78
C SER A 492 6.54 39.13 -9.10
N PRO A 493 7.34 40.04 -9.69
CA PRO A 493 7.44 41.38 -9.16
C PRO A 493 6.03 41.99 -9.09
N PRO A 494 5.72 42.80 -8.07
CA PRO A 494 4.42 43.47 -8.00
C PRO A 494 4.19 44.24 -9.32
N ALA A 495 2.98 44.09 -9.88
CA ALA A 495 2.61 44.82 -11.08
C ALA A 495 2.93 46.32 -10.85
N PRO A 496 3.53 47.04 -11.81
CA PRO A 496 3.81 48.45 -11.67
C PRO A 496 2.50 49.17 -11.34
N VAL A 497 2.51 49.92 -10.24
CA VAL A 497 1.38 50.75 -9.82
C VAL A 497 1.08 51.68 -11.01
N PRO A 498 -0.14 51.68 -11.59
CA PRO A 498 -0.47 52.60 -12.63
C PRO A 498 -0.22 54.02 -12.17
N PRO A 499 0.38 54.92 -12.99
CA PRO A 499 0.63 56.28 -12.59
C PRO A 499 -0.69 56.95 -12.17
N GLN A 500 -0.68 57.57 -11.01
CA GLN A 500 -1.82 58.38 -10.56
C GLN A 500 -2.10 59.48 -11.60
N PRO A 501 -3.36 59.67 -11.99
CA PRO A 501 -3.69 60.76 -12.88
C PRO A 501 -3.27 62.09 -12.19
N PRO A 502 -2.74 63.08 -12.95
CA PRO A 502 -2.36 64.38 -12.42
C PRO A 502 -3.58 65.01 -11.75
N ALA A 503 -3.36 65.59 -10.56
CA ALA A 503 -4.38 66.36 -9.86
C ALA A 503 -4.86 67.46 -10.79
N ALA A 504 -6.16 67.54 -11.01
CA ALA A 504 -6.76 68.62 -11.77
C ALA A 504 -6.53 69.97 -11.09
N PRO A 505 -6.33 71.09 -11.83
CA PRO A 505 -6.03 72.41 -11.32
C PRO A 505 -7.17 73.00 -10.49
#